data_de1b8c9d5cf4896f0ab9de07f43a706c
#
_entry.id   de1b8c9d5cf4896f0ab9de07f43a706c
#
_cell.length_a   1.000
_cell.length_b   1.000
_cell.length_c   1.000
_cell.angle_alpha   90.00
_cell.angle_beta   90.00
_cell.angle_gamma   90.00
#
_symmetry.space_group_name_H-M   'P 1'
#
loop_
_entity.id
_entity.type
_entity.pdbx_description
1 polymer ?
#
loop_
_entity_poly.entity_id
_entity_poly.type
_entity_poly.pdbx_seq_one_letter_code
_entity_poly.pdbx_strand_id
1 'polypeptide(L)'
;MPEQFIHKDEGFIRILPVWAQELANKYRSKTANLYILHGNIRDYLPHRKKEDQFIFTRIQEYISEIIFGNRDIIAFYDRSSGVTFCLPEMTGEYRQAMEDKFPEDQGEDFFSAEPEKSFYYLEKYFMLNAAKGRKGSCRMVLIIDYAETIVPAGELTRLSEEDRYRLVTLNRWSNDPAFTEGDISIILLTENLADISPRLVGAPSVVKVSVPFPDEAIRASFLRFKDQEGKLLLERGLGPERVAAITSGLNLMNLDRLVSESFAEKKTLSLDYLRLRKKETIENEAAGLLEFMDTLHNLSYVSGHDFVKKRFKNAARAIKLGRLDVLPMGYLISGPVGTGKSFMVSAFAGEIGIPMVKFRNFRSKWQGVTESNLERVLNILRSMSPVAVMIDEADAFLGDRDQEGDSGTSNRVFAQIASFMGNTEYRGKIIWFLITCRPDLIPIDLKRQGRAEEHLALFYPDTDAEREALFDTLVRKLDLSIRKFPISDMFRRFKYEFSGADLEAILIRAKLRAAMANRTFVDREDMEDALGDFVPPAYPHEIELQNLVAVLECTSKEMIPKRFRNLERGKIVKDIQDYKALLGER
;
A
#
# COMPACT_ATOMS: atom_id res chain seq x y z
N MET A 1 28.53 13.96 -27.61
CA MET A 1 28.64 12.93 -26.54
C MET A 1 28.73 11.59 -27.26
N PRO A 2 29.58 10.61 -26.85
CA PRO A 2 29.59 9.32 -27.49
C PRO A 2 28.24 8.64 -27.25
N GLU A 3 27.68 8.08 -28.30
CA GLU A 3 26.42 7.38 -28.34
C GLU A 3 26.42 6.16 -27.41
N GLN A 4 25.85 6.32 -26.22
CA GLN A 4 25.67 5.25 -25.25
C GLN A 4 24.23 4.74 -25.37
N PHE A 5 24.04 3.61 -26.03
CA PHE A 5 22.71 3.02 -26.23
C PHE A 5 22.70 1.55 -25.79
N ILE A 6 21.53 1.05 -25.44
CA ILE A 6 21.28 -0.32 -24.96
C ILE A 6 21.93 -1.40 -25.85
N HIS A 7 22.17 -1.14 -27.11
CA HIS A 7 22.73 -2.11 -28.05
C HIS A 7 24.21 -2.41 -27.88
N LYS A 8 25.01 -1.50 -27.32
CA LYS A 8 26.47 -1.58 -27.45
C LYS A 8 27.26 -1.57 -26.16
N ASP A 9 26.68 -1.19 -25.02
CA ASP A 9 27.48 -0.98 -23.81
C ASP A 9 26.85 -1.62 -22.58
N GLU A 10 27.47 -2.71 -22.10
CA GLU A 10 27.11 -3.31 -20.79
C GLU A 10 27.31 -2.33 -19.64
N GLY A 11 28.25 -1.41 -19.74
CA GLY A 11 28.49 -0.37 -18.76
C GLY A 11 27.29 0.60 -18.67
N PHE A 12 26.69 0.95 -19.79
CA PHE A 12 25.49 1.80 -19.80
C PHE A 12 24.28 1.15 -19.14
N ILE A 13 24.05 -0.14 -19.40
CA ILE A 13 22.93 -0.86 -18.78
C ILE A 13 23.07 -0.88 -17.26
N ARG A 14 24.29 -1.05 -16.72
CA ARG A 14 24.54 -1.09 -15.28
C ARG A 14 24.25 0.21 -14.52
N ILE A 15 24.22 1.34 -15.20
CA ILE A 15 23.89 2.65 -14.58
C ILE A 15 22.41 2.98 -14.64
N LEU A 16 21.62 2.21 -15.40
CA LEU A 16 20.16 2.38 -15.45
C LEU A 16 19.50 1.91 -14.13
N PRO A 17 18.32 2.44 -13.78
CA PRO A 17 17.49 1.86 -12.72
C PRO A 17 17.18 0.39 -12.97
N VAL A 18 16.99 -0.40 -11.91
CA VAL A 18 16.80 -1.87 -12.00
C VAL A 18 15.69 -2.26 -12.99
N TRP A 19 14.57 -1.55 -12.98
CA TRP A 19 13.46 -1.81 -13.92
C TRP A 19 13.86 -1.58 -15.38
N ALA A 20 14.66 -0.54 -15.64
CA ALA A 20 15.14 -0.24 -16.98
C ALA A 20 16.23 -1.23 -17.43
N GLN A 21 17.05 -1.74 -16.48
CA GLN A 21 17.97 -2.86 -16.76
C GLN A 21 17.19 -4.12 -17.14
N GLU A 22 16.10 -4.42 -16.44
CA GLU A 22 15.23 -5.56 -16.75
C GLU A 22 14.66 -5.44 -18.17
N LEU A 23 14.07 -4.29 -18.52
CA LEU A 23 13.57 -4.00 -19.86
C LEU A 23 14.67 -4.18 -20.92
N ALA A 24 15.85 -3.58 -20.69
CA ALA A 24 16.98 -3.65 -21.60
C ALA A 24 17.47 -5.10 -21.81
N ASN A 25 17.57 -5.89 -20.75
CA ASN A 25 18.00 -7.27 -20.84
C ASN A 25 16.99 -8.16 -21.57
N LYS A 26 15.69 -7.96 -21.31
CA LYS A 26 14.62 -8.68 -22.04
C LYS A 26 14.58 -8.31 -23.51
N TYR A 27 14.74 -7.03 -23.83
CA TYR A 27 14.87 -6.57 -25.20
C TYR A 27 16.09 -7.20 -25.91
N ARG A 28 17.27 -7.18 -25.29
CA ARG A 28 18.49 -7.77 -25.86
C ARG A 28 18.39 -9.28 -26.09
N SER A 29 17.69 -10.00 -25.23
CA SER A 29 17.47 -11.45 -25.37
C SER A 29 16.53 -11.79 -26.53
N LYS A 30 15.84 -10.81 -27.12
CA LYS A 30 14.85 -10.99 -28.20
C LYS A 30 13.77 -12.01 -27.89
N THR A 31 13.44 -12.15 -26.60
CA THR A 31 12.42 -13.10 -26.13
C THR A 31 11.00 -12.58 -26.27
N ALA A 32 10.85 -11.25 -26.43
CA ALA A 32 9.57 -10.58 -26.59
C ALA A 32 9.77 -9.28 -27.40
N ASN A 33 8.69 -8.83 -28.01
CA ASN A 33 8.60 -7.53 -28.68
C ASN A 33 7.51 -6.63 -28.08
N LEU A 34 6.67 -7.15 -27.17
CA LEU A 34 5.65 -6.40 -26.45
C LEU A 34 5.96 -6.36 -24.96
N TYR A 35 6.01 -5.16 -24.41
CA TYR A 35 6.34 -4.85 -23.04
C TYR A 35 5.22 -4.04 -22.39
N ILE A 36 4.82 -4.38 -21.17
CA ILE A 36 3.88 -3.59 -20.38
C ILE A 36 4.67 -2.96 -19.22
N LEU A 37 4.82 -1.65 -19.23
CA LEU A 37 5.37 -0.89 -18.13
C LEU A 37 4.23 -0.40 -17.25
N HIS A 38 4.29 -0.72 -15.95
CA HIS A 38 3.23 -0.39 -15.02
C HIS A 38 3.77 0.13 -13.68
N GLY A 39 2.90 0.73 -12.87
CA GLY A 39 3.24 1.30 -11.56
C GLY A 39 3.47 2.81 -11.63
N ASN A 40 4.61 3.30 -11.16
CA ASN A 40 4.89 4.73 -11.04
C ASN A 40 5.30 5.38 -12.37
N ILE A 41 4.54 5.15 -13.43
CA ILE A 41 4.87 5.61 -14.80
C ILE A 41 4.58 7.10 -15.03
N ARG A 42 3.78 7.74 -14.19
CA ARG A 42 3.43 9.17 -14.33
C ARG A 42 4.42 10.10 -13.63
N ASP A 43 5.41 9.54 -12.94
CA ASP A 43 6.41 10.28 -12.17
C ASP A 43 7.57 10.80 -13.02
N TYR A 44 8.45 11.56 -12.38
CA TYR A 44 9.78 11.86 -12.91
C TYR A 44 10.71 10.66 -12.69
N LEU A 45 11.53 10.39 -13.67
CA LEU A 45 12.51 9.31 -13.66
C LEU A 45 13.93 9.87 -13.65
N PRO A 46 14.81 9.40 -12.75
CA PRO A 46 16.17 9.87 -12.68
C PRO A 46 17.01 9.32 -13.83
N HIS A 47 17.72 10.19 -14.48
CA HIS A 47 18.79 9.80 -15.40
C HIS A 47 20.12 10.39 -14.94
N ARG A 48 21.14 9.56 -14.81
CA ARG A 48 22.47 9.96 -14.37
C ARG A 48 23.29 10.47 -15.57
N LYS A 49 23.60 11.76 -15.57
CA LYS A 49 24.36 12.40 -16.65
C LYS A 49 25.88 12.34 -16.44
N LYS A 50 26.32 12.44 -15.15
CA LYS A 50 27.71 12.32 -14.65
C LYS A 50 27.68 11.79 -13.20
N GLU A 51 28.84 11.51 -12.62
CA GLU A 51 28.95 10.80 -11.32
C GLU A 51 28.03 11.32 -10.20
N ASP A 52 27.67 12.61 -10.17
CA ASP A 52 26.74 13.18 -9.17
C ASP A 52 25.67 14.10 -9.77
N GLN A 53 25.47 14.06 -11.10
CA GLN A 53 24.52 14.93 -11.77
C GLN A 53 23.35 14.12 -12.33
N PHE A 54 22.18 14.27 -11.69
CA PHE A 54 20.93 13.69 -12.16
C PHE A 54 20.12 14.71 -12.96
N ILE A 55 19.46 14.23 -14.02
CA ILE A 55 18.35 14.89 -14.67
C ILE A 55 17.09 14.05 -14.43
N PHE A 56 15.94 14.69 -14.44
CA PHE A 56 14.66 14.07 -14.18
C PHE A 56 13.74 14.31 -15.36
N THR A 57 13.28 13.24 -16.00
CA THR A 57 12.47 13.27 -17.23
C THR A 57 11.19 12.48 -17.06
N ARG A 58 10.20 12.68 -17.93
CA ARG A 58 8.99 11.86 -17.96
C ARG A 58 9.25 10.51 -18.60
N ILE A 59 8.38 9.53 -18.34
CA ILE A 59 8.53 8.15 -18.83
C ILE A 59 8.67 8.08 -20.35
N GLN A 60 7.91 8.87 -21.10
CA GLN A 60 7.96 8.87 -22.56
C GLN A 60 9.33 9.37 -23.06
N GLU A 61 9.82 10.50 -22.52
CA GLU A 61 11.15 11.03 -22.80
C GLU A 61 12.24 10.05 -22.37
N TYR A 62 12.08 9.43 -21.19
CA TYR A 62 13.04 8.44 -20.69
C TYR A 62 13.16 7.24 -21.63
N ILE A 63 12.03 6.73 -22.12
CA ILE A 63 12.01 5.60 -23.06
C ILE A 63 12.57 6.01 -24.41
N SER A 64 12.09 7.15 -24.96
CA SER A 64 12.46 7.59 -26.31
C SER A 64 13.91 8.07 -26.41
N GLU A 65 14.42 8.81 -25.41
CA GLU A 65 15.76 9.40 -25.51
C GLU A 65 16.85 8.54 -24.89
N ILE A 66 16.53 7.86 -23.78
CA ILE A 66 17.55 7.15 -22.99
C ILE A 66 17.60 5.68 -23.35
N ILE A 67 16.44 5.00 -23.39
CA ILE A 67 16.41 3.56 -23.66
C ILE A 67 16.49 3.27 -25.16
N PHE A 68 15.71 3.94 -25.97
CA PHE A 68 15.56 3.67 -27.40
C PHE A 68 16.00 4.82 -28.33
N GLY A 69 16.79 5.78 -27.83
CA GLY A 69 17.17 6.99 -28.59
C GLY A 69 17.94 6.77 -29.89
N ASN A 70 18.37 5.54 -30.18
CA ASN A 70 19.01 5.16 -31.42
C ASN A 70 18.07 4.47 -32.43
N ARG A 71 16.77 4.57 -32.23
CA ARG A 71 15.77 4.03 -33.15
C ARG A 71 15.56 4.95 -34.34
N ASP A 72 15.30 4.32 -35.47
CA ASP A 72 15.04 5.05 -36.70
C ASP A 72 13.65 5.69 -36.64
N ILE A 73 12.66 5.00 -36.00
CA ILE A 73 11.31 5.52 -35.78
C ILE A 73 10.90 5.29 -34.33
N ILE A 74 10.44 6.35 -33.68
CA ILE A 74 9.80 6.31 -32.36
C ILE A 74 8.43 6.95 -32.46
N ALA A 75 7.39 6.13 -32.38
CA ALA A 75 6.01 6.55 -32.47
C ALA A 75 5.34 6.50 -31.09
N PHE A 76 4.47 7.46 -30.84
CA PHE A 76 3.57 7.50 -29.68
C PHE A 76 2.14 7.38 -30.15
N TYR A 77 1.32 6.73 -29.35
CA TYR A 77 -0.10 6.64 -29.59
C TYR A 77 -0.89 6.76 -28.29
N ASP A 78 -1.91 7.58 -28.29
CA ASP A 78 -3.00 7.59 -27.32
C ASP A 78 -4.32 7.95 -28.01
N ARG A 79 -5.46 7.65 -27.35
CA ARG A 79 -6.80 7.88 -27.95
C ARG A 79 -7.18 9.37 -28.09
N SER A 80 -6.42 10.28 -27.54
CA SER A 80 -6.67 11.72 -27.64
C SER A 80 -5.84 12.37 -28.72
N SER A 81 -4.57 12.02 -28.79
CA SER A 81 -3.58 12.65 -29.68
C SER A 81 -3.40 11.91 -31.01
N GLY A 82 -3.84 10.64 -31.09
CA GLY A 82 -3.58 9.79 -32.24
C GLY A 82 -2.12 9.37 -32.33
N VAL A 83 -1.66 9.10 -33.56
CA VAL A 83 -0.26 8.72 -33.83
C VAL A 83 0.60 9.96 -33.93
N THR A 84 1.64 10.05 -33.12
CA THR A 84 2.63 11.13 -33.13
C THR A 84 4.05 10.55 -33.14
N PHE A 85 5.06 11.34 -33.47
CA PHE A 85 6.45 10.88 -33.56
C PHE A 85 7.39 11.77 -32.75
N CYS A 86 8.51 11.18 -32.32
CA CYS A 86 9.50 11.88 -31.50
C CYS A 86 10.15 13.06 -32.24
N LEU A 87 10.38 12.93 -33.55
CA LEU A 87 11.02 13.94 -34.38
C LEU A 87 10.18 14.24 -35.63
N PRO A 88 10.23 15.49 -36.15
CA PRO A 88 9.52 15.87 -37.38
C PRO A 88 9.92 15.04 -38.60
N GLU A 89 11.20 14.65 -38.71
CA GLU A 89 11.71 13.81 -39.79
C GLU A 89 11.03 12.44 -39.81
N MET A 90 10.83 11.83 -38.65
CA MET A 90 10.13 10.55 -38.50
C MET A 90 8.66 10.66 -38.93
N THR A 91 8.01 11.80 -38.64
CA THR A 91 6.65 12.10 -39.11
C THR A 91 6.60 12.16 -40.62
N GLY A 92 7.59 12.81 -41.24
CA GLY A 92 7.70 12.92 -42.70
C GLY A 92 7.90 11.57 -43.38
N GLU A 93 8.80 10.73 -42.87
CA GLU A 93 9.04 9.37 -43.37
C GLU A 93 7.78 8.49 -43.31
N TYR A 94 7.08 8.51 -42.18
CA TYR A 94 5.85 7.74 -42.00
C TYR A 94 4.77 8.21 -42.98
N ARG A 95 4.54 9.54 -43.06
CA ARG A 95 3.57 10.15 -43.98
C ARG A 95 3.84 9.74 -45.42
N GLN A 96 5.06 9.92 -45.89
CA GLN A 96 5.44 9.59 -47.25
C GLN A 96 5.25 8.10 -47.55
N ALA A 97 5.68 7.22 -46.66
CA ALA A 97 5.52 5.78 -46.80
C ALA A 97 4.04 5.34 -46.87
N MET A 98 3.16 6.04 -46.17
CA MET A 98 1.72 5.76 -46.18
C MET A 98 1.04 6.35 -47.42
N GLU A 99 1.35 7.56 -47.82
CA GLU A 99 0.86 8.18 -49.07
C GLU A 99 1.26 7.37 -50.31
N ASP A 100 2.50 6.88 -50.36
CA ASP A 100 2.98 6.02 -51.45
C ASP A 100 2.23 4.68 -51.50
N LYS A 101 1.80 4.16 -50.34
CA LYS A 101 1.11 2.87 -50.26
C LYS A 101 -0.41 2.96 -50.40
N PHE A 102 -0.99 4.09 -49.97
CA PHE A 102 -2.42 4.34 -49.90
C PHE A 102 -2.74 5.72 -50.52
N PRO A 103 -2.53 5.89 -51.81
CA PRO A 103 -2.67 7.21 -52.46
C PRO A 103 -4.11 7.72 -52.52
N GLU A 104 -5.11 6.84 -52.25
CA GLU A 104 -6.53 7.20 -52.24
C GLU A 104 -7.02 7.66 -50.85
N ASP A 105 -6.23 7.39 -49.80
CA ASP A 105 -6.60 7.73 -48.43
C ASP A 105 -6.17 9.16 -48.08
N GLN A 106 -6.93 9.80 -47.15
CA GLN A 106 -6.57 11.15 -46.72
C GLN A 106 -5.38 11.08 -45.73
N GLY A 107 -4.40 11.96 -45.93
CA GLY A 107 -3.19 11.98 -45.11
C GLY A 107 -3.43 12.18 -43.62
N GLU A 108 -4.57 12.74 -43.22
CA GLU A 108 -4.99 12.87 -41.81
C GLU A 108 -5.40 11.54 -41.16
N ASP A 109 -5.93 10.58 -41.94
CA ASP A 109 -6.33 9.26 -41.43
C ASP A 109 -5.14 8.45 -40.91
N PHE A 110 -3.92 8.68 -41.44
CA PHE A 110 -2.71 8.00 -41.00
C PHE A 110 -2.32 8.34 -39.56
N PHE A 111 -2.77 9.50 -39.07
CA PHE A 111 -2.51 10.00 -37.72
C PHE A 111 -3.74 9.95 -36.78
N SER A 112 -4.74 9.16 -37.16
CA SER A 112 -6.01 9.08 -36.49
C SER A 112 -5.87 8.79 -34.99
N ALA A 113 -6.79 9.31 -34.17
CA ALA A 113 -6.98 8.94 -32.79
C ALA A 113 -7.87 7.69 -32.62
N GLU A 114 -8.58 7.26 -33.69
CA GLU A 114 -9.39 6.04 -33.67
C GLU A 114 -8.47 4.81 -33.68
N PRO A 115 -8.54 3.92 -32.66
CA PRO A 115 -7.60 2.80 -32.52
C PRO A 115 -7.57 1.86 -33.74
N GLU A 116 -8.72 1.58 -34.36
CA GLU A 116 -8.80 0.64 -35.48
C GLU A 116 -8.06 1.17 -36.71
N LYS A 117 -8.27 2.45 -37.05
CA LYS A 117 -7.56 3.10 -38.16
C LYS A 117 -6.06 3.17 -37.87
N SER A 118 -5.70 3.63 -36.68
CA SER A 118 -4.30 3.76 -36.27
C SER A 118 -3.57 2.43 -36.29
N PHE A 119 -4.18 1.37 -35.74
CA PHE A 119 -3.58 0.05 -35.73
C PHE A 119 -3.47 -0.55 -37.14
N TYR A 120 -4.47 -0.28 -38.01
CA TYR A 120 -4.40 -0.70 -39.38
C TYR A 120 -3.21 -0.09 -40.14
N TYR A 121 -3.04 1.24 -40.09
CA TYR A 121 -1.94 1.92 -40.81
C TYR A 121 -0.58 1.62 -40.15
N LEU A 122 -0.47 1.58 -38.84
CA LEU A 122 0.75 1.21 -38.14
C LEU A 122 1.18 -0.22 -38.51
N GLU A 123 0.26 -1.16 -38.56
CA GLU A 123 0.57 -2.52 -38.99
C GLU A 123 1.09 -2.57 -40.42
N LYS A 124 0.45 -1.86 -41.34
CA LYS A 124 0.93 -1.77 -42.73
C LYS A 124 2.33 -1.19 -42.79
N TYR A 125 2.59 -0.16 -42.01
CA TYR A 125 3.92 0.45 -41.94
C TYR A 125 4.97 -0.51 -41.39
N PHE A 126 4.64 -1.24 -40.34
CA PHE A 126 5.52 -2.24 -39.75
C PHE A 126 5.84 -3.35 -40.76
N MET A 127 4.84 -3.88 -41.44
CA MET A 127 5.01 -4.93 -42.43
C MET A 127 5.84 -4.46 -43.63
N LEU A 128 5.67 -3.20 -44.10
CA LEU A 128 6.50 -2.63 -45.15
C LEU A 128 7.98 -2.58 -44.74
N ASN A 129 8.26 -2.21 -43.51
CA ASN A 129 9.63 -2.12 -43.01
C ASN A 129 10.23 -3.52 -42.70
N ALA A 130 9.45 -4.45 -42.15
CA ALA A 130 9.90 -5.82 -41.99
C ALA A 130 10.26 -6.50 -43.32
N ALA A 131 9.51 -6.22 -44.39
CA ALA A 131 9.77 -6.76 -45.72
C ALA A 131 11.09 -6.27 -46.36
N LYS A 132 11.66 -5.14 -45.91
CA LYS A 132 12.96 -4.63 -46.38
C LYS A 132 14.15 -5.51 -45.96
N GLY A 133 13.95 -6.48 -45.04
CA GLY A 133 14.95 -7.42 -44.53
C GLY A 133 15.99 -6.79 -43.60
N ARG A 134 16.84 -7.64 -43.00
CA ARG A 134 17.80 -7.22 -41.94
C ARG A 134 18.77 -6.10 -42.31
N LYS A 135 19.05 -5.87 -43.57
CA LYS A 135 19.98 -4.82 -44.02
C LYS A 135 19.32 -3.49 -44.33
N GLY A 136 17.99 -3.44 -44.39
CA GLY A 136 17.21 -2.24 -44.71
C GLY A 136 15.99 -2.03 -43.81
N SER A 137 15.81 -2.90 -42.78
CA SER A 137 14.70 -2.74 -41.85
C SER A 137 14.97 -1.56 -40.91
N CYS A 138 13.98 -0.69 -40.82
CA CYS A 138 13.94 0.41 -39.88
C CYS A 138 13.64 -0.12 -38.48
N ARG A 139 14.44 0.23 -37.48
CA ARG A 139 14.26 -0.17 -36.07
C ARG A 139 13.21 0.74 -35.46
N MET A 140 12.13 0.16 -34.99
CA MET A 140 10.96 0.93 -34.57
C MET A 140 10.55 0.64 -33.12
N VAL A 141 10.04 1.68 -32.46
CA VAL A 141 9.38 1.57 -31.15
C VAL A 141 8.03 2.27 -31.23
N LEU A 142 6.98 1.58 -30.84
CA LEU A 142 5.65 2.13 -30.63
C LEU A 142 5.36 2.20 -29.14
N ILE A 143 5.10 3.38 -28.61
CA ILE A 143 4.74 3.61 -27.22
C ILE A 143 3.25 3.95 -27.17
N ILE A 144 2.44 3.08 -26.57
CA ILE A 144 1.01 3.25 -26.39
C ILE A 144 0.76 3.69 -24.95
N ASP A 145 0.32 4.93 -24.78
CA ASP A 145 -0.05 5.45 -23.48
C ASP A 145 -1.52 5.20 -23.15
N TYR A 146 -1.89 5.20 -21.86
CA TYR A 146 -3.23 4.85 -21.38
C TYR A 146 -3.72 3.51 -21.95
N ALA A 147 -2.86 2.50 -21.88
CA ALA A 147 -3.10 1.20 -22.50
C ALA A 147 -4.38 0.51 -22.00
N GLU A 148 -4.83 0.82 -20.77
CA GLU A 148 -6.11 0.39 -20.21
C GLU A 148 -7.31 0.86 -21.00
N THR A 149 -7.19 1.97 -21.76
CA THR A 149 -8.25 2.46 -22.66
C THR A 149 -8.28 1.74 -24.00
N ILE A 150 -7.22 0.99 -24.31
CA ILE A 150 -7.05 0.26 -25.57
C ILE A 150 -7.43 -1.21 -25.38
N VAL A 151 -6.94 -1.84 -24.33
CA VAL A 151 -7.19 -3.25 -23.98
C VAL A 151 -7.63 -3.39 -22.55
N PRO A 152 -8.83 -2.90 -22.22
CA PRO A 152 -9.34 -2.88 -20.85
C PRO A 152 -9.49 -4.28 -20.24
N ALA A 153 -9.37 -4.36 -18.91
CA ALA A 153 -9.69 -5.57 -18.17
C ALA A 153 -11.20 -5.88 -18.30
N GLY A 154 -11.52 -7.16 -18.45
CA GLY A 154 -12.90 -7.61 -18.54
C GLY A 154 -13.03 -9.05 -19.04
N GLU A 155 -14.22 -9.62 -18.84
CA GLU A 155 -14.58 -10.88 -19.45
C GLU A 155 -14.82 -10.69 -20.94
N LEU A 156 -14.35 -11.62 -21.77
CA LEU A 156 -14.50 -11.53 -23.24
C LEU A 156 -15.93 -11.30 -23.71
N THR A 157 -16.90 -11.83 -22.98
CA THR A 157 -18.34 -11.70 -23.30
C THR A 157 -18.85 -10.27 -23.09
N ARG A 158 -18.17 -9.50 -22.23
CA ARG A 158 -18.53 -8.12 -21.89
C ARG A 158 -17.71 -7.08 -22.62
N LEU A 159 -16.59 -7.47 -23.25
CA LEU A 159 -15.80 -6.57 -24.06
C LEU A 159 -16.55 -6.21 -25.35
N SER A 160 -16.43 -4.96 -25.78
CA SER A 160 -16.93 -4.51 -27.08
C SER A 160 -16.25 -5.27 -28.24
N GLU A 161 -16.81 -5.18 -29.42
CA GLU A 161 -16.21 -5.77 -30.62
C GLU A 161 -14.86 -5.15 -30.92
N GLU A 162 -14.76 -3.85 -30.72
CA GLU A 162 -13.56 -3.04 -30.86
C GLU A 162 -12.47 -3.45 -29.87
N ASP A 163 -12.81 -3.63 -28.58
CA ASP A 163 -11.84 -4.09 -27.57
C ASP A 163 -11.29 -5.47 -27.89
N ARG A 164 -12.16 -6.37 -28.38
CA ARG A 164 -11.74 -7.69 -28.84
C ARG A 164 -10.80 -7.63 -30.04
N TYR A 165 -11.10 -6.76 -31.01
CA TYR A 165 -10.23 -6.54 -32.16
C TYR A 165 -8.83 -6.08 -31.72
N ARG A 166 -8.74 -5.07 -30.84
CA ARG A 166 -7.48 -4.54 -30.33
C ARG A 166 -6.69 -5.58 -29.53
N LEU A 167 -7.38 -6.34 -28.69
CA LEU A 167 -6.77 -7.44 -27.92
C LEU A 167 -6.18 -8.51 -28.84
N VAL A 168 -6.91 -8.91 -29.87
CA VAL A 168 -6.44 -9.90 -30.86
C VAL A 168 -5.25 -9.32 -31.64
N THR A 169 -5.31 -8.06 -32.06
CA THR A 169 -4.25 -7.40 -32.80
C THR A 169 -2.94 -7.36 -32.01
N LEU A 170 -2.99 -6.90 -30.76
CA LEU A 170 -1.78 -6.82 -29.90
C LEU A 170 -1.22 -8.21 -29.58
N ASN A 171 -2.08 -9.21 -29.33
CA ASN A 171 -1.63 -10.60 -29.15
C ASN A 171 -0.98 -11.15 -30.42
N ARG A 172 -1.53 -10.84 -31.59
CA ARG A 172 -0.95 -11.26 -32.88
C ARG A 172 0.40 -10.59 -33.09
N TRP A 173 0.52 -9.30 -32.90
CA TRP A 173 1.78 -8.57 -33.02
C TRP A 173 2.85 -9.10 -32.03
N SER A 174 2.46 -9.48 -30.81
CA SER A 174 3.41 -10.02 -29.83
C SER A 174 3.96 -11.41 -30.20
N ASN A 175 3.26 -12.16 -31.07
CA ASN A 175 3.64 -13.51 -31.50
C ASN A 175 4.16 -13.57 -32.94
N ASP A 176 4.12 -12.46 -33.70
CA ASP A 176 4.54 -12.44 -35.11
C ASP A 176 6.07 -12.36 -35.21
N PRO A 177 6.72 -13.36 -35.84
CA PRO A 177 8.16 -13.35 -36.07
C PRO A 177 8.64 -12.12 -36.84
N ALA A 178 7.82 -11.56 -37.75
CA ALA A 178 8.18 -10.36 -38.52
C ALA A 178 8.43 -9.16 -37.61
N PHE A 179 7.70 -9.02 -36.51
CA PHE A 179 7.92 -7.95 -35.52
C PHE A 179 9.22 -8.18 -34.73
N THR A 180 9.47 -9.40 -34.28
CA THR A 180 10.67 -9.72 -33.50
C THR A 180 11.94 -9.65 -34.35
N GLU A 181 11.92 -10.19 -35.56
CA GLU A 181 13.05 -10.15 -36.49
C GLU A 181 13.26 -8.76 -37.10
N GLY A 182 12.17 -8.01 -37.32
CA GLY A 182 12.17 -6.64 -37.80
C GLY A 182 12.61 -5.60 -36.79
N ASP A 183 12.94 -5.99 -35.55
CA ASP A 183 13.33 -5.11 -34.45
C ASP A 183 12.27 -4.04 -34.13
N ILE A 184 11.01 -4.47 -34.10
CA ILE A 184 9.84 -3.65 -33.77
C ILE A 184 9.45 -3.94 -32.33
N SER A 185 9.54 -2.93 -31.47
CA SER A 185 9.16 -3.04 -30.06
C SER A 185 7.87 -2.26 -29.78
N ILE A 186 6.98 -2.84 -28.99
CA ILE A 186 5.72 -2.22 -28.58
C ILE A 186 5.75 -2.09 -27.07
N ILE A 187 5.51 -0.87 -26.56
CA ILE A 187 5.52 -0.55 -25.14
C ILE A 187 4.16 -0.02 -24.76
N LEU A 188 3.46 -0.75 -23.88
CA LEU A 188 2.21 -0.33 -23.30
C LEU A 188 2.49 0.34 -21.95
N LEU A 189 1.94 1.52 -21.71
CA LEU A 189 2.05 2.25 -20.45
C LEU A 189 0.70 2.22 -19.73
N THR A 190 0.67 1.74 -18.49
CA THR A 190 -0.49 1.74 -17.61
C THR A 190 -0.08 1.95 -16.15
N GLU A 191 -0.89 2.61 -15.35
CA GLU A 191 -0.60 2.74 -13.91
C GLU A 191 -0.79 1.41 -13.18
N ASN A 192 -1.84 0.65 -13.53
CA ASN A 192 -2.16 -0.60 -12.86
C ASN A 192 -2.26 -1.74 -13.87
N LEU A 193 -1.54 -2.81 -13.61
CA LEU A 193 -1.55 -3.99 -14.46
C LEU A 193 -2.93 -4.67 -14.48
N ALA A 194 -3.69 -4.56 -13.38
CA ALA A 194 -5.04 -5.11 -13.26
C ALA A 194 -6.06 -4.44 -14.20
N ASP A 195 -5.78 -3.25 -14.71
CA ASP A 195 -6.67 -2.53 -15.64
C ASP A 195 -6.52 -3.03 -17.09
N ILE A 196 -5.48 -3.82 -17.37
CA ILE A 196 -5.22 -4.43 -18.69
C ILE A 196 -5.86 -5.83 -18.75
N SER A 197 -6.33 -6.21 -19.92
CA SER A 197 -6.90 -7.54 -20.16
C SER A 197 -5.99 -8.67 -19.67
N PRO A 198 -6.49 -9.55 -18.76
CA PRO A 198 -5.71 -10.66 -18.21
C PRO A 198 -5.16 -11.61 -19.29
N ARG A 199 -5.82 -11.68 -20.45
CA ARG A 199 -5.37 -12.48 -21.59
C ARG A 199 -4.11 -11.95 -22.24
N LEU A 200 -3.96 -10.63 -22.30
CA LEU A 200 -2.72 -10.01 -22.79
C LEU A 200 -1.62 -10.10 -21.75
N VAL A 201 -1.95 -9.77 -20.50
CA VAL A 201 -1.01 -9.82 -19.36
C VAL A 201 -0.46 -11.23 -19.13
N GLY A 202 -1.29 -12.27 -19.33
CA GLY A 202 -0.91 -13.68 -19.17
C GLY A 202 -0.22 -14.30 -20.39
N ALA A 203 -0.10 -13.58 -21.50
CA ALA A 203 0.51 -14.13 -22.71
C ALA A 203 2.03 -14.33 -22.53
N PRO A 204 2.59 -15.51 -22.92
CA PRO A 204 4.02 -15.81 -22.75
C PRO A 204 4.95 -14.87 -23.53
N SER A 205 4.46 -14.27 -24.62
CA SER A 205 5.18 -13.33 -25.49
C SER A 205 5.19 -11.90 -24.95
N VAL A 206 4.53 -11.63 -23.80
CA VAL A 206 4.39 -10.30 -23.20
C VAL A 206 5.21 -10.21 -21.93
N VAL A 207 6.10 -9.22 -21.86
CA VAL A 207 6.95 -8.96 -20.70
C VAL A 207 6.34 -7.81 -19.87
N LYS A 208 6.23 -8.02 -18.58
CA LYS A 208 5.75 -7.03 -17.60
C LYS A 208 6.94 -6.47 -16.83
N VAL A 209 7.03 -5.14 -16.76
CA VAL A 209 8.09 -4.44 -16.03
C VAL A 209 7.44 -3.42 -15.10
N SER A 210 7.69 -3.57 -13.80
CA SER A 210 7.17 -2.65 -12.80
C SER A 210 8.11 -1.48 -12.59
N VAL A 211 7.61 -0.26 -12.75
CA VAL A 211 8.33 0.98 -12.43
C VAL A 211 8.04 1.32 -10.97
N PRO A 212 9.02 1.22 -10.06
CA PRO A 212 8.81 1.44 -8.63
C PRO A 212 8.70 2.93 -8.29
N PHE A 213 8.15 3.21 -7.11
CA PHE A 213 8.29 4.53 -6.48
C PHE A 213 9.76 4.85 -6.20
N PRO A 214 10.14 6.15 -6.12
CA PRO A 214 11.50 6.57 -5.82
C PRO A 214 11.88 6.13 -4.39
N ASP A 215 13.07 5.59 -4.25
CA ASP A 215 13.68 5.33 -2.95
C ASP A 215 14.17 6.64 -2.28
N GLU A 216 14.67 6.54 -1.05
CA GLU A 216 15.16 7.71 -0.30
C GLU A 216 16.32 8.42 -1.03
N ALA A 217 17.23 7.65 -1.66
CA ALA A 217 18.38 8.22 -2.36
C ALA A 217 17.96 9.02 -3.61
N ILE A 218 16.99 8.51 -4.35
CA ILE A 218 16.41 9.18 -5.52
C ILE A 218 15.68 10.46 -5.09
N ARG A 219 14.86 10.40 -4.01
CA ARG A 219 14.19 11.59 -3.47
C ARG A 219 15.18 12.64 -2.99
N ALA A 220 16.24 12.23 -2.28
CA ALA A 220 17.29 13.15 -1.85
C ALA A 220 17.99 13.82 -3.04
N SER A 221 18.28 13.05 -4.09
CA SER A 221 18.89 13.57 -5.32
C SER A 221 17.99 14.57 -6.04
N PHE A 222 16.68 14.31 -6.07
CA PHE A 222 15.68 15.24 -6.62
C PHE A 222 15.61 16.55 -5.81
N LEU A 223 15.60 16.45 -4.48
CA LEU A 223 15.59 17.64 -3.62
C LEU A 223 16.88 18.47 -3.75
N ARG A 224 18.04 17.84 -3.88
CA ARG A 224 19.30 18.56 -4.18
C ARG A 224 19.25 19.24 -5.55
N PHE A 225 18.63 18.60 -6.55
CA PHE A 225 18.41 19.22 -7.85
C PHE A 225 17.54 20.48 -7.73
N LYS A 226 16.45 20.43 -6.96
CA LYS A 226 15.60 21.59 -6.67
C LYS A 226 16.30 22.67 -5.84
N ASP A 227 17.19 22.28 -4.95
CA ASP A 227 18.03 23.21 -4.17
C ASP A 227 19.00 23.98 -5.08
N GLN A 228 19.65 23.29 -6.03
CA GLN A 228 20.51 23.89 -7.04
C GLN A 228 19.75 24.87 -7.95
N GLU A 229 18.45 24.64 -8.20
CA GLU A 229 17.59 25.60 -8.90
C GLU A 229 17.18 26.81 -8.03
N GLY A 230 17.54 26.83 -6.74
CA GLY A 230 17.15 27.86 -5.78
C GLY A 230 15.67 27.84 -5.40
N LYS A 231 14.98 26.70 -5.63
CA LYS A 231 13.54 26.57 -5.39
C LYS A 231 13.22 25.89 -4.04
N LEU A 232 14.19 25.32 -3.36
CA LEU A 232 13.99 24.58 -2.11
C LEU A 232 14.14 25.50 -0.89
N LEU A 233 13.03 25.80 -0.21
CA LEU A 233 12.99 26.62 1.00
C LEU A 233 12.82 25.73 2.23
N LEU A 234 13.90 25.44 2.96
CA LEU A 234 13.87 24.56 4.13
C LEU A 234 13.94 25.33 5.44
N GLU A 235 13.28 24.81 6.47
CA GLU A 235 13.42 25.26 7.83
C GLU A 235 14.86 25.04 8.33
N ARG A 236 15.33 25.90 9.24
CA ARG A 236 16.70 25.84 9.76
C ARG A 236 17.00 24.48 10.42
N GLY A 237 17.99 23.78 9.91
CA GLY A 237 18.39 22.45 10.38
C GLY A 237 17.74 21.27 9.64
N LEU A 238 16.87 21.52 8.66
CA LEU A 238 16.42 20.52 7.71
C LEU A 238 17.33 20.51 6.48
N GLY A 239 17.78 19.31 6.07
CA GLY A 239 18.50 19.11 4.82
C GLY A 239 17.70 18.22 3.85
N PRO A 240 18.10 18.18 2.54
CA PRO A 240 17.44 17.36 1.52
C PRO A 240 17.30 15.88 1.92
N GLU A 241 18.31 15.30 2.59
CA GLU A 241 18.30 13.91 3.04
C GLU A 241 17.22 13.65 4.09
N ARG A 242 17.08 14.57 5.07
CA ARG A 242 16.07 14.44 6.11
C ARG A 242 14.66 14.61 5.55
N VAL A 243 14.49 15.54 4.62
CA VAL A 243 13.21 15.70 3.90
C VAL A 243 12.88 14.43 3.09
N ALA A 244 13.85 13.85 2.39
CA ALA A 244 13.68 12.62 1.64
C ALA A 244 13.25 11.44 2.54
N ALA A 245 13.85 11.30 3.73
CA ALA A 245 13.46 10.28 4.70
C ALA A 245 12.00 10.47 5.17
N ILE A 246 11.62 11.69 5.52
CA ILE A 246 10.27 12.02 6.01
C ILE A 246 9.22 11.79 4.93
N THR A 247 9.53 12.08 3.68
CA THR A 247 8.62 12.00 2.52
C THR A 247 8.59 10.61 1.88
N SER A 248 9.00 9.55 2.59
CA SER A 248 8.84 8.17 2.10
C SER A 248 7.37 7.90 1.74
N GLY A 249 7.14 7.25 0.59
CA GLY A 249 5.78 7.03 0.07
C GLY A 249 5.30 8.08 -0.95
N LEU A 250 5.94 9.25 -1.02
CA LEU A 250 5.64 10.21 -2.07
C LEU A 250 6.49 9.93 -3.33
N ASN A 251 5.88 10.15 -4.49
CA ASN A 251 6.58 10.18 -5.77
C ASN A 251 7.25 11.55 -5.98
N LEU A 252 8.10 11.68 -7.00
CA LEU A 252 8.84 12.92 -7.26
C LEU A 252 7.92 14.06 -7.72
N MET A 253 6.82 13.73 -8.38
CA MET A 253 5.82 14.71 -8.82
C MET A 253 5.12 15.37 -7.62
N ASN A 254 4.80 14.58 -6.59
CA ASN A 254 4.25 15.10 -5.33
C ASN A 254 5.27 15.96 -4.58
N LEU A 255 6.55 15.56 -4.59
CA LEU A 255 7.63 16.37 -4.02
C LEU A 255 7.81 17.68 -4.77
N ASP A 256 7.78 17.64 -6.10
CA ASP A 256 7.87 18.83 -6.95
C ASP A 256 6.75 19.82 -6.65
N ARG A 257 5.53 19.29 -6.51
CA ARG A 257 4.36 20.09 -6.13
C ARG A 257 4.54 20.76 -4.78
N LEU A 258 4.98 20.01 -3.75
CA LEU A 258 5.22 20.54 -2.41
C LEU A 258 6.29 21.63 -2.41
N VAL A 259 7.41 21.42 -3.13
CA VAL A 259 8.49 22.39 -3.28
C VAL A 259 7.99 23.64 -4.01
N SER A 260 7.23 23.47 -5.10
CA SER A 260 6.70 24.56 -5.90
C SER A 260 5.67 25.39 -5.14
N GLU A 261 4.76 24.76 -4.39
CA GLU A 261 3.79 25.44 -3.53
C GLU A 261 4.51 26.27 -2.44
N SER A 262 5.49 25.64 -1.75
CA SER A 262 6.31 26.30 -0.73
C SER A 262 7.04 27.54 -1.29
N PHE A 263 7.64 27.38 -2.46
CA PHE A 263 8.37 28.45 -3.15
C PHE A 263 7.44 29.60 -3.57
N ALA A 264 6.28 29.28 -4.16
CA ALA A 264 5.29 30.27 -4.60
C ALA A 264 4.71 31.07 -3.42
N GLU A 265 4.42 30.39 -2.31
CA GLU A 265 3.90 31.01 -1.09
C GLU A 265 5.00 31.68 -0.22
N LYS A 266 6.26 31.54 -0.59
CA LYS A 266 7.45 31.99 0.19
C LYS A 266 7.44 31.45 1.62
N LYS A 267 6.91 30.24 1.82
CA LYS A 267 6.89 29.53 3.10
C LYS A 267 8.00 28.50 3.14
N THR A 268 8.65 28.35 4.29
CA THR A 268 9.63 27.28 4.49
C THR A 268 8.94 25.95 4.73
N LEU A 269 9.47 24.89 4.15
CA LEU A 269 9.07 23.52 4.45
C LEU A 269 9.51 23.15 5.86
N SER A 270 8.56 23.14 6.80
CA SER A 270 8.78 22.69 8.18
C SER A 270 8.49 21.18 8.31
N LEU A 271 8.98 20.58 9.40
CA LEU A 271 8.75 19.15 9.69
C LEU A 271 7.25 18.83 9.78
N ASP A 272 6.48 19.67 10.47
CA ASP A 272 5.05 19.44 10.68
C ASP A 272 4.24 19.64 9.39
N TYR A 273 4.61 20.63 8.58
CA TYR A 273 4.01 20.83 7.27
C TYR A 273 4.24 19.63 6.34
N LEU A 274 5.47 19.10 6.29
CA LEU A 274 5.80 17.92 5.48
C LEU A 274 5.02 16.69 5.93
N ARG A 275 4.88 16.47 7.24
CA ARG A 275 4.10 15.35 7.78
C ARG A 275 2.62 15.46 7.41
N LEU A 276 2.03 16.66 7.59
CA LEU A 276 0.63 16.91 7.26
C LEU A 276 0.37 16.66 5.76
N ARG A 277 1.18 17.28 4.90
CA ARG A 277 1.01 17.13 3.43
C ARG A 277 1.26 15.72 2.95
N LYS A 278 2.23 15.01 3.52
CA LYS A 278 2.44 13.58 3.24
C LYS A 278 1.18 12.78 3.56
N LYS A 279 0.59 12.99 4.76
CA LYS A 279 -0.65 12.32 5.18
C LYS A 279 -1.76 12.56 4.16
N GLU A 280 -2.07 13.83 3.88
CA GLU A 280 -3.12 14.22 2.93
C GLU A 280 -2.89 13.61 1.53
N THR A 281 -1.67 13.66 1.02
CA THR A 281 -1.35 13.14 -0.32
C THR A 281 -1.55 11.64 -0.40
N ILE A 282 -1.05 10.88 0.57
CA ILE A 282 -1.14 9.42 0.56
C ILE A 282 -2.59 8.96 0.79
N GLU A 283 -3.34 9.60 1.70
CA GLU A 283 -4.75 9.29 1.92
C GLU A 283 -5.59 9.53 0.65
N ASN A 284 -5.31 10.60 -0.08
CA ASN A 284 -5.95 10.91 -1.36
C ASN A 284 -5.55 9.90 -2.45
N GLU A 285 -4.27 9.59 -2.60
CA GLU A 285 -3.79 8.61 -3.59
C GLU A 285 -4.30 7.19 -3.30
N ALA A 286 -4.47 6.86 -2.03
CA ALA A 286 -5.07 5.59 -1.61
C ALA A 286 -6.61 5.55 -1.80
N ALA A 287 -7.21 6.55 -2.43
CA ALA A 287 -8.66 6.66 -2.65
C ALA A 287 -9.48 6.48 -1.35
N GLY A 288 -8.93 6.93 -0.21
CA GLY A 288 -9.53 6.80 1.12
C GLY A 288 -9.54 5.39 1.70
N LEU A 289 -8.81 4.44 1.11
CA LEU A 289 -8.65 3.06 1.63
C LEU A 289 -7.63 2.96 2.76
N LEU A 290 -6.70 3.92 2.84
CA LEU A 290 -5.75 4.05 3.95
C LEU A 290 -6.07 5.30 4.78
N GLU A 291 -5.82 5.19 6.07
CA GLU A 291 -5.89 6.27 7.04
C GLU A 291 -4.61 6.28 7.87
N PHE A 292 -3.95 7.43 7.96
CA PHE A 292 -2.80 7.57 8.86
C PHE A 292 -3.26 7.62 10.31
N MET A 293 -2.62 6.80 11.13
CA MET A 293 -2.85 6.78 12.57
C MET A 293 -1.84 7.68 13.28
N ASP A 294 -2.35 8.53 14.15
CA ASP A 294 -1.49 9.33 15.02
C ASP A 294 -0.91 8.44 16.14
N THR A 295 0.41 8.39 16.22
CA THR A 295 1.14 7.57 17.19
C THR A 295 1.72 8.44 18.32
N LEU A 296 0.83 9.19 19.01
CA LEU A 296 1.21 10.13 20.06
C LEU A 296 1.74 9.47 21.34
N HIS A 297 1.36 8.21 21.57
CA HIS A 297 1.70 7.45 22.77
C HIS A 297 2.68 6.33 22.45
N ASN A 298 3.53 5.99 23.40
CA ASN A 298 4.41 4.83 23.37
C ASN A 298 3.93 3.74 24.35
N LEU A 299 4.64 2.63 24.41
CA LEU A 299 4.27 1.49 25.27
C LEU A 299 4.22 1.81 26.79
N SER A 300 4.72 2.96 27.25
CA SER A 300 4.59 3.36 28.65
C SER A 300 3.18 3.82 29.03
N TYR A 301 2.34 4.14 28.03
CA TYR A 301 0.93 4.45 28.21
C TYR A 301 0.01 3.22 28.14
N VAL A 302 0.57 2.02 28.04
CA VAL A 302 -0.18 0.76 28.08
C VAL A 302 -0.02 0.13 29.44
N SER A 303 -1.12 -0.07 30.15
CA SER A 303 -1.14 -0.79 31.43
C SER A 303 -1.32 -2.29 31.22
N GLY A 304 -0.79 -3.10 32.13
CA GLY A 304 -0.88 -4.55 32.06
C GLY A 304 -0.17 -5.15 30.84
N HIS A 305 -0.56 -6.36 30.47
CA HIS A 305 -0.06 -7.06 29.28
C HIS A 305 1.47 -7.12 29.16
N ASP A 306 2.18 -7.30 30.26
CA ASP A 306 3.65 -7.16 30.33
C ASP A 306 4.37 -8.11 29.38
N PHE A 307 3.83 -9.30 29.14
CA PHE A 307 4.39 -10.23 28.18
C PHE A 307 4.33 -9.66 26.75
N VAL A 308 3.18 -9.13 26.33
CA VAL A 308 2.99 -8.51 25.01
C VAL A 308 3.88 -7.28 24.86
N LYS A 309 3.93 -6.42 25.89
CA LYS A 309 4.84 -5.26 25.90
C LYS A 309 6.31 -5.68 25.79
N LYS A 310 6.73 -6.77 26.44
CA LYS A 310 8.09 -7.30 26.32
C LYS A 310 8.39 -7.77 24.90
N ARG A 311 7.45 -8.47 24.24
CA ARG A 311 7.57 -8.90 22.85
C ARG A 311 7.72 -7.68 21.92
N PHE A 312 6.88 -6.68 22.07
CA PHE A 312 6.93 -5.46 21.29
C PHE A 312 8.21 -4.64 21.54
N LYS A 313 8.69 -4.55 22.79
CA LYS A 313 9.97 -3.90 23.09
C LYS A 313 11.15 -4.63 22.45
N ASN A 314 11.13 -5.96 22.39
CA ASN A 314 12.16 -6.74 21.71
C ASN A 314 12.11 -6.49 20.18
N ALA A 315 10.93 -6.47 19.58
CA ALA A 315 10.75 -6.14 18.18
C ALA A 315 11.20 -4.70 17.87
N ALA A 316 10.85 -3.73 18.71
CA ALA A 316 11.30 -2.35 18.59
C ALA A 316 12.85 -2.23 18.66
N ARG A 317 13.46 -3.00 19.54
CA ARG A 317 14.93 -3.06 19.65
C ARG A 317 15.57 -3.66 18.38
N ALA A 318 14.99 -4.72 17.83
CA ALA A 318 15.44 -5.34 16.58
C ALA A 318 15.37 -4.34 15.41
N ILE A 319 14.29 -3.59 15.29
CA ILE A 319 14.12 -2.53 14.28
C ILE A 319 15.21 -1.46 14.42
N LYS A 320 15.43 -0.94 15.65
CA LYS A 320 16.45 0.08 15.92
C LYS A 320 17.87 -0.40 15.63
N LEU A 321 18.11 -1.72 15.72
CA LEU A 321 19.41 -2.35 15.37
C LEU A 321 19.51 -2.74 13.90
N GLY A 322 18.51 -2.46 13.07
CA GLY A 322 18.48 -2.84 11.65
C GLY A 322 18.29 -4.35 11.39
N ARG A 323 17.96 -5.14 12.44
CA ARG A 323 17.77 -6.59 12.34
C ARG A 323 16.31 -6.91 11.96
N LEU A 324 15.94 -6.51 10.75
CA LEU A 324 14.59 -6.70 10.22
C LEU A 324 14.28 -8.18 9.90
N ASP A 325 15.31 -8.98 9.68
CA ASP A 325 15.28 -10.41 9.35
C ASP A 325 14.64 -11.27 10.46
N VAL A 326 14.73 -10.82 11.73
CA VAL A 326 14.21 -11.55 12.89
C VAL A 326 12.78 -11.16 13.28
N LEU A 327 12.18 -10.19 12.58
CA LEU A 327 10.81 -9.75 12.87
C LEU A 327 9.78 -10.71 12.26
N PRO A 328 8.63 -10.91 12.92
CA PRO A 328 7.52 -11.62 12.28
C PRO A 328 6.95 -10.78 11.12
N MET A 329 6.38 -11.44 10.13
CA MET A 329 5.68 -10.79 9.02
C MET A 329 4.45 -10.02 9.50
N GLY A 330 3.80 -10.53 10.56
CA GLY A 330 2.65 -9.88 11.15
C GLY A 330 2.25 -10.49 12.49
N TYR A 331 1.35 -9.79 13.13
CA TYR A 331 0.75 -10.12 14.42
C TYR A 331 -0.76 -10.28 14.30
N LEU A 332 -1.32 -11.30 14.92
CA LEU A 332 -2.74 -11.41 15.21
C LEU A 332 -2.95 -10.95 16.64
N ILE A 333 -3.66 -9.84 16.83
CA ILE A 333 -3.99 -9.30 18.16
C ILE A 333 -5.45 -9.62 18.47
N SER A 334 -5.67 -10.50 19.45
CA SER A 334 -7.00 -10.98 19.78
C SER A 334 -7.38 -10.64 21.24
N GLY A 335 -8.64 -10.87 21.61
CA GLY A 335 -9.16 -10.67 22.95
C GLY A 335 -10.48 -9.92 22.96
N PRO A 336 -11.17 -9.88 24.12
CA PRO A 336 -12.49 -9.27 24.23
C PRO A 336 -12.48 -7.77 23.90
N VAL A 337 -13.67 -7.25 23.61
CA VAL A 337 -13.88 -5.83 23.32
C VAL A 337 -13.41 -4.96 24.50
N GLY A 338 -12.83 -3.79 24.23
CA GLY A 338 -12.42 -2.84 25.28
C GLY A 338 -11.09 -3.15 25.97
N THR A 339 -10.33 -4.18 25.56
CA THR A 339 -8.99 -4.50 26.12
C THR A 339 -7.87 -3.60 25.63
N GLY A 340 -8.13 -2.66 24.73
CA GLY A 340 -7.13 -1.72 24.22
C GLY A 340 -6.24 -2.27 23.09
N LYS A 341 -6.71 -3.25 22.30
CA LYS A 341 -5.96 -3.86 21.20
C LYS A 341 -5.40 -2.85 20.21
N SER A 342 -6.24 -2.01 19.66
CA SER A 342 -5.84 -0.98 18.67
C SER A 342 -4.92 0.07 19.30
N PHE A 343 -5.14 0.42 20.59
CA PHE A 343 -4.26 1.31 21.33
C PHE A 343 -2.87 0.72 21.57
N MET A 344 -2.78 -0.58 21.92
CA MET A 344 -1.52 -1.30 22.08
C MET A 344 -0.68 -1.25 20.79
N VAL A 345 -1.31 -1.49 19.63
CA VAL A 345 -0.64 -1.47 18.33
C VAL A 345 -0.19 -0.05 17.94
N SER A 346 -1.03 0.96 18.19
CA SER A 346 -0.66 2.36 17.99
C SER A 346 0.50 2.78 18.89
N ALA A 347 0.50 2.38 20.17
CA ALA A 347 1.57 2.63 21.11
C ALA A 347 2.90 1.94 20.71
N PHE A 348 2.81 0.74 20.12
CA PHE A 348 4.00 0.07 19.56
C PHE A 348 4.58 0.85 18.36
N ALA A 349 3.75 1.30 17.43
CA ALA A 349 4.21 2.11 16.31
C ALA A 349 4.87 3.42 16.78
N GLY A 350 4.30 4.07 17.81
CA GLY A 350 4.91 5.24 18.47
C GLY A 350 6.24 4.94 19.15
N GLU A 351 6.41 3.74 19.73
CA GLU A 351 7.67 3.30 20.36
C GLU A 351 8.82 3.15 19.33
N ILE A 352 8.51 2.67 18.14
CA ILE A 352 9.51 2.44 17.08
C ILE A 352 9.69 3.63 16.14
N GLY A 353 8.75 4.57 16.13
CA GLY A 353 8.83 5.79 15.31
C GLY A 353 8.63 5.55 13.80
N ILE A 354 7.99 4.44 13.41
CA ILE A 354 7.60 4.21 12.01
C ILE A 354 6.16 4.70 11.77
N PRO A 355 5.84 5.10 10.53
CA PRO A 355 4.47 5.45 10.18
C PRO A 355 3.53 4.25 10.35
N MET A 356 2.31 4.54 10.79
CA MET A 356 1.25 3.56 10.91
C MET A 356 0.06 3.98 10.07
N VAL A 357 -0.47 3.03 9.31
CA VAL A 357 -1.68 3.21 8.53
C VAL A 357 -2.72 2.16 8.88
N LYS A 358 -3.99 2.55 8.85
CA LYS A 358 -5.14 1.67 9.04
C LYS A 358 -5.82 1.46 7.70
N PHE A 359 -6.08 0.21 7.33
CA PHE A 359 -7.02 -0.10 6.27
C PHE A 359 -8.44 0.25 6.73
N ARG A 360 -9.12 1.12 6.00
CA ARG A 360 -10.54 1.40 6.25
C ARG A 360 -11.39 0.24 5.77
N ASN A 361 -12.41 -0.09 6.56
CA ASN A 361 -13.37 -1.12 6.16
C ASN A 361 -14.19 -0.62 4.96
N PHE A 362 -14.01 -1.27 3.82
CA PHE A 362 -14.64 -0.91 2.56
C PHE A 362 -15.73 -1.91 2.12
N ARG A 363 -16.12 -2.88 2.97
CA ARG A 363 -17.21 -3.82 2.65
C ARG A 363 -18.51 -3.12 2.24
N SER A 364 -18.85 -2.01 2.88
CA SER A 364 -20.01 -1.19 2.50
C SER A 364 -19.83 -0.41 1.19
N LYS A 365 -18.61 -0.33 0.65
CA LYS A 365 -18.23 0.41 -0.57
C LYS A 365 -17.65 -0.48 -1.69
N TRP A 366 -17.74 -1.81 -1.56
CA TRP A 366 -17.16 -2.76 -2.51
C TRP A 366 -17.66 -2.61 -3.95
N GLN A 367 -18.80 -1.99 -4.17
CA GLN A 367 -19.30 -1.69 -5.52
C GLN A 367 -18.43 -0.72 -6.33
N GLY A 368 -17.32 -0.22 -5.78
CA GLY A 368 -16.38 0.69 -6.44
C GLY A 368 -14.90 0.44 -6.17
N VAL A 369 -14.53 -0.53 -5.31
CA VAL A 369 -13.12 -0.87 -5.09
C VAL A 369 -12.70 -1.90 -6.12
N THR A 370 -11.96 -1.45 -7.11
CA THR A 370 -11.35 -2.32 -8.12
C THR A 370 -10.07 -2.95 -7.59
N GLU A 371 -9.69 -4.10 -8.16
CA GLU A 371 -8.38 -4.73 -7.92
C GLU A 371 -7.23 -3.73 -8.16
N SER A 372 -7.43 -2.80 -9.06
CA SER A 372 -6.56 -1.69 -9.39
C SER A 372 -6.30 -0.74 -8.22
N ASN A 373 -7.37 -0.32 -7.50
CA ASN A 373 -7.22 0.54 -6.32
C ASN A 373 -6.43 -0.16 -5.20
N LEU A 374 -6.64 -1.47 -5.03
CA LEU A 374 -5.86 -2.25 -4.07
C LEU A 374 -4.39 -2.35 -4.50
N GLU A 375 -4.11 -2.63 -5.78
CA GLU A 375 -2.73 -2.67 -6.28
C GLU A 375 -2.00 -1.34 -6.03
N ARG A 376 -2.68 -0.22 -6.27
CA ARG A 376 -2.17 1.12 -5.97
C ARG A 376 -1.85 1.29 -4.49
N VAL A 377 -2.76 0.88 -3.59
CA VAL A 377 -2.54 0.90 -2.13
C VAL A 377 -1.33 0.06 -1.74
N LEU A 378 -1.19 -1.15 -2.28
CA LEU A 378 -0.05 -2.03 -1.99
C LEU A 378 1.27 -1.43 -2.49
N ASN A 379 1.28 -0.74 -3.63
CA ASN A 379 2.45 -0.02 -4.13
C ASN A 379 2.84 1.16 -3.23
N ILE A 380 1.87 1.89 -2.71
CA ILE A 380 2.09 2.94 -1.70
C ILE A 380 2.73 2.35 -0.44
N LEU A 381 2.20 1.23 0.09
CA LEU A 381 2.77 0.57 1.26
C LEU A 381 4.23 0.12 1.04
N ARG A 382 4.54 -0.41 -0.15
CA ARG A 382 5.94 -0.75 -0.53
C ARG A 382 6.85 0.48 -0.44
N SER A 383 6.39 1.60 -0.95
CA SER A 383 7.18 2.84 -1.02
C SER A 383 7.34 3.53 0.34
N MET A 384 6.41 3.30 1.27
CA MET A 384 6.45 3.84 2.64
C MET A 384 7.35 3.06 3.59
N SER A 385 7.81 1.89 3.19
CA SER A 385 8.59 0.97 4.02
C SER A 385 9.77 1.66 4.74
N PRO A 386 10.00 1.46 6.06
CA PRO A 386 9.23 0.58 6.93
C PRO A 386 7.91 1.22 7.40
N VAL A 387 6.83 0.42 7.40
CA VAL A 387 5.49 0.86 7.77
C VAL A 387 4.75 -0.21 8.58
N ALA A 388 3.95 0.21 9.57
CA ALA A 388 3.00 -0.64 10.28
C ALA A 388 1.62 -0.52 9.63
N VAL A 389 1.01 -1.65 9.32
CA VAL A 389 -0.31 -1.72 8.66
C VAL A 389 -1.29 -2.40 9.60
N MET A 390 -2.34 -1.69 9.99
CA MET A 390 -3.39 -2.18 10.88
C MET A 390 -4.65 -2.49 10.08
N ILE A 391 -5.18 -3.69 10.27
CA ILE A 391 -6.53 -4.09 9.89
C ILE A 391 -7.30 -4.31 11.18
N ASP A 392 -8.15 -3.36 11.53
CA ASP A 392 -9.00 -3.43 12.70
C ASP A 392 -10.31 -4.14 12.34
N GLU A 393 -10.92 -4.83 13.31
CA GLU A 393 -12.09 -5.69 13.05
C GLU A 393 -11.81 -6.67 11.89
N ALA A 394 -10.65 -7.32 11.94
CA ALA A 394 -10.15 -8.14 10.84
C ALA A 394 -11.09 -9.32 10.50
N ASP A 395 -11.88 -9.80 11.45
CA ASP A 395 -12.95 -10.78 11.26
C ASP A 395 -14.06 -10.24 10.34
N ALA A 396 -14.50 -8.99 10.54
CA ALA A 396 -15.46 -8.33 9.67
C ALA A 396 -14.87 -7.98 8.31
N PHE A 397 -13.59 -7.65 8.26
CA PHE A 397 -12.89 -7.25 7.03
C PHE A 397 -12.52 -8.46 6.15
N LEU A 398 -12.03 -9.54 6.73
CA LEU A 398 -11.43 -10.70 6.05
C LEU A 398 -12.21 -12.01 6.23
N GLY A 399 -13.21 -12.02 7.11
CA GLY A 399 -14.08 -13.18 7.38
C GLY A 399 -15.12 -13.39 6.28
N ASP A 400 -15.93 -14.42 6.45
CA ASP A 400 -17.08 -14.84 5.64
C ASP A 400 -16.88 -14.85 4.11
N ARG A 401 -16.62 -16.06 3.61
CA ARG A 401 -16.51 -16.36 2.17
C ARG A 401 -17.83 -16.86 1.56
N ASP A 402 -18.85 -17.13 2.37
CA ASP A 402 -20.03 -17.91 1.98
C ASP A 402 -21.32 -17.09 1.79
N GLN A 403 -21.26 -15.75 1.77
CA GLN A 403 -22.45 -14.97 1.46
C GLN A 403 -22.77 -15.03 -0.04
N GLU A 404 -23.83 -15.74 -0.37
CA GLU A 404 -24.44 -15.78 -1.70
C GLU A 404 -24.81 -14.34 -2.14
N GLY A 405 -24.13 -13.85 -3.19
CA GLY A 405 -24.41 -12.54 -3.81
C GLY A 405 -23.18 -11.68 -4.06
N ASP A 406 -21.99 -12.06 -3.58
CA ASP A 406 -20.77 -11.30 -3.86
C ASP A 406 -20.13 -11.72 -5.19
N SER A 407 -19.84 -10.73 -6.03
CA SER A 407 -19.34 -10.86 -7.42
C SER A 407 -17.95 -11.52 -7.58
N GLY A 408 -17.46 -12.29 -6.60
CA GLY A 408 -16.12 -12.88 -6.60
C GLY A 408 -14.98 -11.86 -6.41
N THR A 409 -15.30 -10.57 -6.36
CA THR A 409 -14.32 -9.47 -6.18
C THR A 409 -13.71 -9.51 -4.78
N SER A 410 -14.52 -9.77 -3.75
CA SER A 410 -14.04 -9.91 -2.36
C SER A 410 -13.01 -11.02 -2.21
N ASN A 411 -13.23 -12.17 -2.85
CA ASN A 411 -12.30 -13.30 -2.81
C ASN A 411 -10.98 -12.97 -3.51
N ARG A 412 -11.00 -12.20 -4.60
CA ARG A 412 -9.79 -11.79 -5.32
C ARG A 412 -8.99 -10.75 -4.54
N VAL A 413 -9.65 -9.75 -3.97
CA VAL A 413 -9.03 -8.75 -3.09
C VAL A 413 -8.40 -9.40 -1.87
N PHE A 414 -9.12 -10.33 -1.22
CA PHE A 414 -8.57 -11.13 -0.12
C PHE A 414 -7.32 -11.90 -0.54
N ALA A 415 -7.38 -12.62 -1.67
CA ALA A 415 -6.25 -13.38 -2.19
C ALA A 415 -5.03 -12.49 -2.48
N GLN A 416 -5.25 -11.29 -2.99
CA GLN A 416 -4.19 -10.32 -3.26
C GLN A 416 -3.54 -9.81 -1.96
N ILE A 417 -4.33 -9.44 -0.94
CA ILE A 417 -3.82 -9.04 0.39
C ILE A 417 -3.06 -10.22 1.02
N ALA A 418 -3.63 -11.41 1.00
CA ALA A 418 -3.01 -12.61 1.58
C ALA A 418 -1.71 -12.99 0.88
N SER A 419 -1.63 -12.84 -0.44
CA SER A 419 -0.41 -13.03 -1.23
C SER A 419 0.66 -11.99 -0.87
N PHE A 420 0.25 -10.73 -0.78
CA PHE A 420 1.16 -9.64 -0.42
C PHE A 420 1.71 -9.79 1.01
N MET A 421 0.86 -10.13 1.98
CA MET A 421 1.29 -10.44 3.36
C MET A 421 2.30 -11.59 3.41
N GLY A 422 2.17 -12.58 2.51
CA GLY A 422 3.04 -13.75 2.46
C GLY A 422 4.37 -13.54 1.73
N ASN A 423 4.61 -12.38 1.14
CA ASN A 423 5.87 -12.12 0.43
C ASN A 423 6.99 -11.77 1.43
N THR A 424 7.93 -12.70 1.60
CA THR A 424 9.04 -12.60 2.57
C THR A 424 10.03 -11.47 2.28
N GLU A 425 10.03 -10.89 1.09
CA GLU A 425 10.82 -9.70 0.76
C GLU A 425 10.44 -8.48 1.62
N TYR A 426 9.20 -8.46 2.14
CA TYR A 426 8.70 -7.39 2.99
C TYR A 426 8.86 -7.66 4.48
N ARG A 427 9.55 -8.74 4.88
CA ARG A 427 9.84 -9.04 6.29
C ARG A 427 10.53 -7.86 6.96
N GLY A 428 9.92 -7.37 8.05
CA GLY A 428 10.39 -6.20 8.80
C GLY A 428 10.24 -4.85 8.10
N LYS A 429 9.92 -4.85 6.80
CA LYS A 429 9.65 -3.63 6.03
C LYS A 429 8.16 -3.24 6.12
N ILE A 430 7.26 -4.22 6.10
CA ILE A 430 5.82 -4.02 6.26
C ILE A 430 5.37 -4.95 7.38
N ILE A 431 4.93 -4.37 8.50
CA ILE A 431 4.54 -5.13 9.68
C ILE A 431 3.02 -5.10 9.79
N TRP A 432 2.39 -6.27 9.64
CA TRP A 432 0.94 -6.39 9.65
C TRP A 432 0.41 -6.61 11.06
N PHE A 433 -0.71 -5.94 11.39
CA PHE A 433 -1.47 -6.13 12.61
C PHE A 433 -2.92 -6.42 12.27
N LEU A 434 -3.32 -7.69 12.43
CA LEU A 434 -4.71 -8.10 12.33
C LEU A 434 -5.31 -8.02 13.73
N ILE A 435 -6.29 -7.15 13.94
CA ILE A 435 -6.93 -6.92 15.24
C ILE A 435 -8.35 -7.45 15.19
N THR A 436 -8.73 -8.30 16.14
CA THR A 436 -10.06 -8.91 16.17
C THR A 436 -10.50 -9.28 17.58
N CYS A 437 -11.80 -9.31 17.82
CA CYS A 437 -12.39 -9.97 18.98
C CYS A 437 -12.72 -11.45 18.70
N ARG A 438 -12.78 -11.84 17.43
CA ARG A 438 -13.21 -13.17 16.96
C ARG A 438 -12.15 -13.78 16.03
N PRO A 439 -11.00 -14.22 16.58
CA PRO A 439 -9.93 -14.80 15.78
C PRO A 439 -10.34 -16.11 15.10
N ASP A 440 -11.37 -16.80 15.59
CA ASP A 440 -11.95 -17.99 15.01
C ASP A 440 -12.61 -17.75 13.64
N LEU A 441 -13.05 -16.52 13.36
CA LEU A 441 -13.64 -16.12 12.08
C LEU A 441 -12.60 -15.71 11.03
N ILE A 442 -11.34 -15.51 11.41
CA ILE A 442 -10.27 -15.19 10.47
C ILE A 442 -9.83 -16.47 9.74
N PRO A 443 -9.73 -16.43 8.40
CA PRO A 443 -9.25 -17.56 7.60
C PRO A 443 -7.89 -18.06 8.05
N ILE A 444 -7.72 -19.38 8.14
CA ILE A 444 -6.50 -20.03 8.59
C ILE A 444 -5.27 -19.64 7.75
N ASP A 445 -5.48 -19.36 6.48
CA ASP A 445 -4.43 -18.90 5.57
C ASP A 445 -3.73 -17.62 6.04
N LEU A 446 -4.41 -16.72 6.73
CA LEU A 446 -3.83 -15.50 7.27
C LEU A 446 -3.10 -15.71 8.60
N LYS A 447 -3.46 -16.77 9.31
CA LYS A 447 -2.94 -17.09 10.66
C LYS A 447 -1.70 -17.99 10.65
N ARG A 448 -1.27 -18.44 9.46
CA ARG A 448 -0.11 -19.34 9.33
C ARG A 448 1.22 -18.60 9.33
N GLN A 449 2.29 -19.38 9.52
CA GLN A 449 3.67 -18.90 9.38
C GLN A 449 3.90 -18.25 8.00
N GLY A 450 4.65 -17.16 7.96
CA GLY A 450 4.86 -16.32 6.78
C GLY A 450 3.80 -15.23 6.59
N ARG A 451 2.82 -15.08 7.52
CA ARG A 451 1.78 -14.02 7.49
C ARG A 451 1.59 -13.44 8.88
N ALA A 452 0.48 -13.67 9.58
CA ALA A 452 0.36 -13.31 10.99
C ALA A 452 1.02 -14.41 11.84
N GLU A 453 2.32 -14.34 12.03
CA GLU A 453 3.15 -15.39 12.64
C GLU A 453 3.03 -15.43 14.16
N GLU A 454 2.82 -14.28 14.82
CA GLU A 454 2.65 -14.20 16.27
C GLU A 454 1.20 -13.86 16.63
N HIS A 455 0.60 -14.72 17.45
CA HIS A 455 -0.76 -14.52 17.97
C HIS A 455 -0.67 -14.06 19.42
N LEU A 456 -1.03 -12.81 19.65
CA LEU A 456 -0.98 -12.15 20.94
C LEU A 456 -2.41 -11.88 21.43
N ALA A 457 -2.71 -12.26 22.65
CA ALA A 457 -4.02 -12.04 23.24
C ALA A 457 -3.97 -11.03 24.39
N LEU A 458 -4.95 -10.15 24.43
CA LEU A 458 -5.16 -9.17 25.48
C LEU A 458 -6.44 -9.51 26.23
N PHE A 459 -6.38 -9.47 27.56
CA PHE A 459 -7.50 -9.81 28.45
C PHE A 459 -7.80 -8.68 29.41
N TYR A 460 -8.92 -8.73 30.08
CA TYR A 460 -9.22 -7.80 31.18
C TYR A 460 -8.26 -7.98 32.35
N PRO A 461 -8.00 -6.93 33.13
CA PRO A 461 -7.16 -7.04 34.33
C PRO A 461 -7.76 -8.04 35.34
N ASP A 462 -6.94 -9.02 35.71
CA ASP A 462 -7.37 -10.17 36.56
C ASP A 462 -7.16 -9.89 38.04
N THR A 463 -6.21 -9.01 38.38
CA THR A 463 -5.81 -8.69 39.74
C THR A 463 -6.12 -7.23 40.11
N ASP A 464 -6.30 -6.96 41.43
CA ASP A 464 -6.48 -5.59 41.91
C ASP A 464 -5.30 -4.69 41.55
N ALA A 465 -4.08 -5.22 41.60
CA ALA A 465 -2.88 -4.49 41.21
C ALA A 465 -2.88 -4.09 39.71
N GLU A 466 -3.38 -4.96 38.82
CA GLU A 466 -3.53 -4.64 37.41
C GLU A 466 -4.61 -3.60 37.17
N ARG A 467 -5.71 -3.64 37.91
CA ARG A 467 -6.79 -2.65 37.88
C ARG A 467 -6.32 -1.28 38.35
N GLU A 468 -5.55 -1.21 39.42
CA GLU A 468 -4.93 0.02 39.92
C GLU A 468 -3.94 0.60 38.90
N ALA A 469 -3.07 -0.24 38.32
CA ALA A 469 -2.13 0.18 37.29
C ALA A 469 -2.84 0.70 36.01
N LEU A 470 -3.97 0.09 35.65
CA LEU A 470 -4.80 0.56 34.53
C LEU A 470 -5.41 1.92 34.85
N PHE A 471 -5.97 2.08 36.05
CA PHE A 471 -6.54 3.34 36.50
C PHE A 471 -5.49 4.47 36.48
N ASP A 472 -4.31 4.26 37.06
CA ASP A 472 -3.23 5.26 37.06
C ASP A 472 -2.76 5.63 35.66
N THR A 473 -2.74 4.65 34.75
CA THR A 473 -2.38 4.88 33.36
C THR A 473 -3.43 5.71 32.63
N LEU A 474 -4.72 5.43 32.85
CA LEU A 474 -5.82 6.19 32.26
C LEU A 474 -5.90 7.62 32.81
N VAL A 475 -5.68 7.79 34.14
CA VAL A 475 -5.57 9.12 34.77
C VAL A 475 -4.49 9.98 34.08
N ARG A 476 -3.31 9.39 33.85
CA ARG A 476 -2.22 10.05 33.15
C ARG A 476 -2.54 10.32 31.67
N LYS A 477 -3.18 9.36 30.98
CA LYS A 477 -3.59 9.49 29.56
C LYS A 477 -4.59 10.63 29.38
N LEU A 478 -5.55 10.77 30.31
CA LEU A 478 -6.61 11.77 30.27
C LEU A 478 -6.22 13.11 30.88
N ASP A 479 -4.96 13.26 31.35
CA ASP A 479 -4.46 14.43 32.07
C ASP A 479 -5.42 14.87 33.19
N LEU A 480 -5.75 13.90 34.08
CA LEU A 480 -6.69 14.10 35.15
C LEU A 480 -5.96 14.45 36.46
N SER A 481 -6.37 15.52 37.09
CA SER A 481 -6.00 15.80 38.48
C SER A 481 -6.96 15.06 39.42
N ILE A 482 -6.45 14.08 40.17
CA ILE A 482 -7.25 13.30 41.11
C ILE A 482 -6.70 13.45 42.53
N ARG A 483 -7.56 13.67 43.55
CA ARG A 483 -7.17 13.54 44.93
C ARG A 483 -6.90 12.08 45.24
N LYS A 484 -5.77 11.78 45.90
CA LYS A 484 -5.40 10.40 46.25
C LYS A 484 -6.44 9.76 47.18
N PHE A 485 -7.00 8.64 46.76
CA PHE A 485 -7.82 7.75 47.55
C PHE A 485 -7.55 6.29 47.09
N PRO A 486 -7.76 5.27 47.95
CA PRO A 486 -7.56 3.88 47.57
C PRO A 486 -8.66 3.42 46.63
N ILE A 487 -8.32 3.33 45.32
CA ILE A 487 -9.29 2.91 44.28
C ILE A 487 -9.66 1.42 44.40
N SER A 488 -8.78 0.57 44.96
CA SER A 488 -9.01 -0.86 45.19
C SER A 488 -10.25 -1.12 46.03
N ASP A 489 -10.52 -0.30 47.06
CA ASP A 489 -11.72 -0.44 47.89
C ASP A 489 -13.01 -0.18 47.07
N MET A 490 -12.95 0.70 46.11
CA MET A 490 -14.08 0.95 45.21
C MET A 490 -14.30 -0.24 44.27
N PHE A 491 -13.27 -0.75 43.63
CA PHE A 491 -13.39 -1.90 42.73
C PHE A 491 -13.92 -3.16 43.45
N ARG A 492 -13.63 -3.37 44.73
CA ARG A 492 -14.17 -4.48 45.51
C ARG A 492 -15.67 -4.34 45.79
N ARG A 493 -16.20 -3.12 45.86
CA ARG A 493 -17.64 -2.89 46.06
C ARG A 493 -18.44 -3.19 44.78
N PHE A 494 -17.86 -2.93 43.61
CA PHE A 494 -18.50 -3.17 42.32
C PHE A 494 -18.02 -4.50 41.76
N LYS A 495 -18.88 -5.54 41.85
CA LYS A 495 -18.58 -6.92 41.41
C LYS A 495 -18.52 -7.11 39.90
N TYR A 496 -18.21 -6.05 39.13
CA TYR A 496 -18.15 -6.11 37.67
C TYR A 496 -16.72 -6.23 37.17
N GLU A 497 -16.54 -6.98 36.09
CA GLU A 497 -15.30 -6.93 35.30
C GLU A 497 -15.36 -5.68 34.39
N PHE A 498 -14.47 -4.76 34.60
CA PHE A 498 -14.38 -3.54 33.77
C PHE A 498 -13.34 -3.74 32.68
N SER A 499 -13.72 -3.38 31.45
CA SER A 499 -12.76 -3.19 30.39
C SER A 499 -12.00 -1.87 30.59
N GLY A 500 -10.87 -1.71 29.85
CA GLY A 500 -10.17 -0.42 29.82
C GLY A 500 -11.05 0.73 29.31
N ALA A 501 -11.92 0.44 28.35
CA ALA A 501 -12.87 1.40 27.81
C ALA A 501 -13.95 1.80 28.81
N ASP A 502 -14.46 0.85 29.61
CA ASP A 502 -15.44 1.15 30.65
C ASP A 502 -14.84 2.06 31.72
N LEU A 503 -13.63 1.76 32.17
CA LEU A 503 -12.94 2.57 33.16
C LEU A 503 -12.61 3.98 32.64
N GLU A 504 -12.23 4.10 31.36
CA GLU A 504 -12.04 5.38 30.71
C GLU A 504 -13.34 6.20 30.67
N ALA A 505 -14.48 5.58 30.34
CA ALA A 505 -15.78 6.21 30.34
C ALA A 505 -16.21 6.68 31.74
N ILE A 506 -15.94 5.87 32.78
CA ILE A 506 -16.20 6.23 34.18
C ILE A 506 -15.38 7.45 34.59
N LEU A 507 -14.08 7.47 34.26
CA LEU A 507 -13.19 8.60 34.55
C LEU A 507 -13.64 9.90 33.86
N ILE A 508 -14.10 9.80 32.61
CA ILE A 508 -14.65 10.96 31.88
C ILE A 508 -15.94 11.48 32.54
N ARG A 509 -16.82 10.58 33.00
CA ARG A 509 -18.03 10.97 33.75
C ARG A 509 -17.68 11.66 35.09
N ALA A 510 -16.71 11.10 35.83
CA ALA A 510 -16.22 11.72 37.08
C ALA A 510 -15.61 13.12 36.81
N LYS A 511 -14.84 13.26 35.72
CA LYS A 511 -14.29 14.58 35.28
C LYS A 511 -15.41 15.56 34.99
N LEU A 512 -16.46 15.15 34.30
CA LEU A 512 -17.62 15.98 33.98
C LEU A 512 -18.32 16.46 35.25
N ARG A 513 -18.54 15.57 36.22
CA ARG A 513 -19.16 15.93 37.54
C ARG A 513 -18.32 16.98 38.27
N ALA A 514 -17.01 16.77 38.37
CA ALA A 514 -16.10 17.73 38.99
C ALA A 514 -16.16 19.11 38.29
N ALA A 515 -16.19 19.11 36.95
CA ALA A 515 -16.31 20.33 36.16
C ALA A 515 -17.65 21.05 36.38
N MET A 516 -18.76 20.33 36.45
CA MET A 516 -20.09 20.91 36.77
C MET A 516 -20.13 21.53 38.17
N ALA A 517 -19.34 20.99 39.10
CA ALA A 517 -19.14 21.55 40.44
C ALA A 517 -18.06 22.64 40.51
N ASN A 518 -17.60 23.17 39.34
CA ASN A 518 -16.53 24.18 39.22
C ASN A 518 -15.19 23.75 39.90
N ARG A 519 -14.88 22.45 39.90
CA ARG A 519 -13.63 21.91 40.42
C ARG A 519 -12.71 21.48 39.27
N THR A 520 -11.42 21.67 39.44
CA THR A 520 -10.36 21.25 38.49
C THR A 520 -9.79 19.87 38.79
N PHE A 521 -10.25 19.22 39.84
CA PHE A 521 -9.81 17.91 40.28
C PHE A 521 -11.02 17.01 40.56
N VAL A 522 -10.84 15.72 40.35
CA VAL A 522 -11.80 14.67 40.66
C VAL A 522 -11.53 14.18 42.09
N ASP A 523 -12.57 14.05 42.92
CA ASP A 523 -12.47 13.49 44.23
C ASP A 523 -13.12 12.09 44.34
N ARG A 524 -13.13 11.55 45.55
CA ARG A 524 -13.69 10.21 45.79
C ARG A 524 -15.18 10.14 45.50
N GLU A 525 -15.93 11.18 45.83
CA GLU A 525 -17.38 11.23 45.66
C GLU A 525 -17.75 11.21 44.18
N ASP A 526 -17.04 11.99 43.33
CA ASP A 526 -17.24 11.98 41.88
C ASP A 526 -17.03 10.60 41.27
N MET A 527 -16.05 9.84 41.78
CA MET A 527 -15.79 8.46 41.34
C MET A 527 -16.82 7.47 41.83
N GLU A 528 -17.24 7.58 43.13
CA GLU A 528 -18.26 6.69 43.70
C GLU A 528 -19.61 6.88 42.99
N ASP A 529 -19.96 8.11 42.67
CA ASP A 529 -21.16 8.44 41.92
C ASP A 529 -21.10 7.95 40.46
N ALA A 530 -19.95 8.16 39.78
CA ALA A 530 -19.77 7.72 38.42
C ALA A 530 -19.78 6.19 38.29
N LEU A 531 -19.20 5.48 39.28
CA LEU A 531 -19.24 4.02 39.38
C LEU A 531 -20.63 3.50 39.73
N GLY A 532 -21.36 4.20 40.62
CA GLY A 532 -22.71 3.81 41.03
C GLY A 532 -23.76 3.97 39.94
N ASP A 533 -23.55 4.95 39.02
CA ASP A 533 -24.40 5.20 37.86
C ASP A 533 -24.03 4.33 36.65
N PHE A 534 -22.85 3.67 36.69
CA PHE A 534 -22.39 2.89 35.56
C PHE A 534 -23.03 1.49 35.55
N VAL A 535 -23.71 1.20 34.47
CA VAL A 535 -24.21 -0.15 34.17
C VAL A 535 -23.36 -0.73 33.04
N PRO A 536 -22.56 -1.76 33.32
CA PRO A 536 -21.75 -2.40 32.27
C PRO A 536 -22.65 -3.05 31.22
N PRO A 537 -22.22 -3.07 29.94
CA PRO A 537 -22.94 -3.77 28.88
C PRO A 537 -23.11 -5.25 29.25
N ALA A 538 -24.35 -5.75 29.18
CA ALA A 538 -24.69 -7.13 29.59
C ALA A 538 -24.54 -8.10 28.38
N TYR A 539 -23.31 -8.36 27.96
CA TYR A 539 -22.98 -9.35 26.92
C TYR A 539 -22.03 -10.44 27.48
N PRO A 540 -22.38 -11.13 28.60
CA PRO A 540 -21.45 -12.03 29.26
C PRO A 540 -21.09 -13.24 28.40
N HIS A 541 -21.99 -13.74 27.57
CA HIS A 541 -21.76 -14.89 26.71
C HIS A 541 -20.85 -14.55 25.53
N GLU A 542 -21.03 -13.39 24.91
CA GLU A 542 -20.18 -12.88 23.84
C GLU A 542 -18.76 -12.61 24.34
N ILE A 543 -18.63 -11.99 25.53
CA ILE A 543 -17.33 -11.68 26.13
C ILE A 543 -16.59 -12.98 26.48
N GLU A 544 -17.30 -13.99 27.06
CA GLU A 544 -16.67 -15.26 27.40
C GLU A 544 -16.29 -16.05 26.15
N LEU A 545 -17.12 -16.04 25.09
CA LEU A 545 -16.75 -16.59 23.80
C LEU A 545 -15.47 -15.93 23.25
N GLN A 546 -15.38 -14.59 23.28
CA GLN A 546 -14.20 -13.84 22.85
C GLN A 546 -12.95 -14.19 23.68
N ASN A 547 -13.10 -14.41 25.00
CA ASN A 547 -12.01 -14.89 25.86
C ASN A 547 -11.52 -16.27 25.43
N LEU A 548 -12.43 -17.22 25.27
CA LEU A 548 -12.11 -18.62 24.96
C LEU A 548 -11.44 -18.76 23.59
N VAL A 549 -11.97 -18.08 22.57
CA VAL A 549 -11.36 -18.11 21.21
C VAL A 549 -9.97 -17.42 21.21
N ALA A 550 -9.78 -16.35 21.98
CA ALA A 550 -8.48 -15.72 22.14
C ALA A 550 -7.48 -16.62 22.85
N VAL A 551 -7.90 -17.34 23.89
CA VAL A 551 -7.07 -18.34 24.59
C VAL A 551 -6.65 -19.46 23.67
N LEU A 552 -7.57 -19.96 22.83
CA LEU A 552 -7.30 -21.05 21.88
C LEU A 552 -6.26 -20.66 20.82
N GLU A 553 -6.27 -19.40 20.38
CA GLU A 553 -5.36 -18.85 19.39
C GLU A 553 -3.99 -18.41 19.95
N CYS A 554 -3.83 -18.28 21.27
CA CYS A 554 -2.58 -17.87 21.87
C CYS A 554 -1.39 -18.76 21.45
N THR A 555 -0.30 -18.15 21.00
CA THR A 555 0.96 -18.85 20.70
C THR A 555 1.88 -19.01 21.93
N SER A 556 1.58 -18.38 23.06
CA SER A 556 2.36 -18.50 24.30
C SER A 556 1.47 -18.70 25.53
N LYS A 557 1.83 -19.69 26.35
CA LYS A 557 1.14 -19.98 27.62
C LYS A 557 1.23 -18.83 28.65
N GLU A 558 2.26 -17.99 28.54
CA GLU A 558 2.46 -16.88 29.48
C GLU A 558 1.41 -15.77 29.33
N MET A 559 0.77 -15.67 28.16
CA MET A 559 -0.31 -14.71 27.91
C MET A 559 -1.65 -15.12 28.50
N ILE A 560 -1.85 -16.42 28.77
CA ILE A 560 -3.13 -16.97 29.20
C ILE A 560 -3.38 -16.58 30.67
N PRO A 561 -4.52 -15.91 30.98
CA PRO A 561 -4.90 -15.59 32.33
C PRO A 561 -4.95 -16.83 33.24
N LYS A 562 -4.69 -16.66 34.55
CA LYS A 562 -4.64 -17.78 35.51
C LYS A 562 -5.88 -18.66 35.47
N ARG A 563 -7.07 -18.07 35.27
CA ARG A 563 -8.36 -18.78 35.23
C ARG A 563 -8.46 -19.78 34.08
N PHE A 564 -7.73 -19.57 32.97
CA PHE A 564 -7.77 -20.43 31.79
C PHE A 564 -6.56 -21.37 31.65
N ARG A 565 -5.48 -21.17 32.41
CA ARG A 565 -4.22 -21.91 32.26
C ARG A 565 -4.35 -23.43 32.46
N ASN A 566 -5.27 -23.82 33.33
CA ASN A 566 -5.49 -25.22 33.71
C ASN A 566 -6.64 -25.88 32.95
N LEU A 567 -7.28 -25.17 32.02
CA LEU A 567 -8.34 -25.75 31.22
C LEU A 567 -7.76 -26.65 30.14
N GLU A 568 -8.31 -27.86 30.02
CA GLU A 568 -7.97 -28.74 28.91
C GLU A 568 -8.46 -28.15 27.59
N ARG A 569 -7.64 -28.24 26.56
CA ARG A 569 -7.96 -27.70 25.23
C ARG A 569 -9.29 -28.25 24.67
N GLY A 570 -9.58 -29.53 24.91
CA GLY A 570 -10.85 -30.17 24.52
C GLY A 570 -12.06 -29.52 25.18
N LYS A 571 -11.93 -29.14 26.47
CA LYS A 571 -12.99 -28.43 27.21
C LYS A 571 -13.22 -27.03 26.64
N ILE A 572 -12.15 -26.29 26.33
CA ILE A 572 -12.25 -24.95 25.72
C ILE A 572 -13.00 -25.02 24.38
N VAL A 573 -12.67 -26.01 23.53
CA VAL A 573 -13.36 -26.21 22.25
C VAL A 573 -14.85 -26.50 22.44
N LYS A 574 -15.19 -27.33 23.42
CA LYS A 574 -16.59 -27.64 23.75
C LYS A 574 -17.34 -26.38 24.24
N ASP A 575 -16.75 -25.67 25.17
CA ASP A 575 -17.35 -24.44 25.74
C ASP A 575 -17.56 -23.39 24.64
N ILE A 576 -16.64 -23.25 23.66
CA ILE A 576 -16.80 -22.41 22.49
C ILE A 576 -18.03 -22.82 21.67
N GLN A 577 -18.20 -24.14 21.42
CA GLN A 577 -19.36 -24.64 20.66
C GLN A 577 -20.68 -24.37 21.40
N ASP A 578 -20.68 -24.57 22.74
CA ASP A 578 -21.85 -24.32 23.56
C ASP A 578 -22.23 -22.81 23.55
N TYR A 579 -21.27 -21.91 23.67
CA TYR A 579 -21.53 -20.45 23.55
C TYR A 579 -21.98 -20.02 22.15
N LYS A 580 -21.38 -20.57 21.09
CA LYS A 580 -21.86 -20.32 19.73
C LYS A 580 -23.31 -20.74 19.55
N ALA A 581 -23.67 -21.93 20.06
CA ALA A 581 -25.06 -22.41 19.98
C ALA A 581 -26.02 -21.51 20.78
N LEU A 582 -25.62 -21.02 21.97
CA LEU A 582 -26.42 -20.08 22.77
C LEU A 582 -26.65 -18.73 22.06
N LEU A 583 -25.67 -18.27 21.29
CA LEU A 583 -25.70 -17.02 20.53
C LEU A 583 -26.38 -17.18 19.15
N GLY A 584 -26.78 -18.39 18.78
CA GLY A 584 -27.39 -18.67 17.47
C GLY A 584 -26.40 -18.67 16.31
N GLU A 585 -25.10 -18.75 16.60
CA GLU A 585 -24.05 -18.87 15.59
C GLU A 585 -23.84 -20.36 15.21
N ARG A 586 -23.63 -20.65 13.93
CA ARG A 586 -23.35 -22.00 13.43
C ARG A 586 -21.87 -22.35 13.44
#